data_a8a49c9801d832e41d14b04dcf33ddb3
#
_entry.id   a8a49c9801d832e41d14b04dcf33ddb3
#
_cell.length_a   1.000
_cell.length_b   1.000
_cell.length_c   1.000
_cell.angle_alpha   90.00
_cell.angle_beta   90.00
_cell.angle_gamma   90.00
#
_symmetry.space_group_name_H-M   'P 1'
#
loop_
_entity.id
_entity.type
_entity.pdbx_description
1 polymer ?
#
loop_
_entity_poly.entity_id
_entity_poly.type
_entity_poly.pdbx_seq_one_letter_code
_entity_poly.pdbx_strand_id
1 'polypeptide(L)'
;ILIIWQFEFDLDLENIFEELLEHWKISLPNLKFEKEKVLNDLIEFTNQRIVSHLDELSISKDLIKATCFIDSSSEKKIMNILDLKNRINTINELKRNSNFSEIQKVISRVCKLAESGNLKTTIFSCKDYVNSDLFEKECENKVFEFIKELEGIIKLPNWNYSQLFKLFETNSKNLDELFDNERGVLIM
;
A
#
# COMPACT_ATOMS: atom_id res chain seq x y z
N ILE A 1 14.53 14.70 1.90
CA ILE A 1 13.69 13.78 2.71
C ILE A 1 13.23 14.50 3.97
N LEU A 2 14.13 14.92 4.85
CA LEU A 2 13.80 15.59 6.14
C LEU A 2 12.86 16.79 5.97
N ILE A 3 13.13 17.67 5.01
CA ILE A 3 12.29 18.85 4.73
C ILE A 3 10.89 18.42 4.30
N ILE A 4 10.77 17.44 3.40
CA ILE A 4 9.49 16.89 2.93
C ILE A 4 8.70 16.33 4.10
N TRP A 5 9.35 15.58 4.99
CA TRP A 5 8.72 14.99 6.16
C TRP A 5 8.31 16.01 7.21
N GLN A 6 9.15 17.04 7.43
CA GLN A 6 8.90 18.07 8.45
C GLN A 6 7.74 18.99 8.05
N PHE A 7 7.66 19.35 6.79
CA PHE A 7 6.65 20.27 6.26
C PHE A 7 5.47 19.57 5.58
N GLU A 8 5.48 18.22 5.57
CA GLU A 8 4.42 17.38 5.02
C GLU A 8 4.08 17.70 3.56
N PHE A 9 5.12 17.97 2.77
CA PHE A 9 4.95 18.22 1.34
C PHE A 9 4.54 16.93 0.62
N ASP A 10 3.39 16.98 -0.04
CA ASP A 10 2.92 15.94 -0.94
C ASP A 10 3.53 16.13 -2.31
N LEU A 11 4.66 15.47 -2.56
CA LEU A 11 5.47 15.63 -3.76
C LEU A 11 5.67 14.27 -4.45
N ASP A 12 5.41 14.24 -5.75
CA ASP A 12 5.84 13.18 -6.63
C ASP A 12 7.24 13.48 -7.16
N LEU A 13 8.25 12.80 -6.61
CA LEU A 13 9.64 13.05 -6.96
C LEU A 13 9.98 12.63 -8.39
N GLU A 14 9.31 11.63 -8.97
CA GLU A 14 9.56 11.21 -10.35
C GLU A 14 9.19 12.34 -11.32
N ASN A 15 7.99 12.90 -11.16
CA ASN A 15 7.57 14.05 -11.95
C ASN A 15 8.50 15.25 -11.80
N ILE A 16 8.93 15.55 -10.57
CA ILE A 16 9.87 16.64 -10.31
C ILE A 16 11.22 16.38 -11.00
N PHE A 17 11.75 15.17 -10.94
CA PHE A 17 13.01 14.83 -11.60
C PHE A 17 12.88 14.93 -13.14
N GLU A 18 11.76 14.46 -13.69
CA GLU A 18 11.49 14.58 -15.13
C GLU A 18 11.45 16.04 -15.59
N GLU A 19 10.71 16.89 -14.89
CA GLU A 19 10.62 18.32 -15.20
C GLU A 19 11.98 19.02 -15.08
N LEU A 20 12.76 18.71 -14.05
CA LEU A 20 14.10 19.25 -13.87
C LEU A 20 15.06 18.82 -15.02
N LEU A 21 14.99 17.59 -15.47
CA LEU A 21 15.82 17.10 -16.57
C LEU A 21 15.44 17.75 -17.90
N GLU A 22 14.16 18.00 -18.14
CA GLU A 22 13.73 18.75 -19.31
C GLU A 22 14.20 20.22 -19.25
N HIS A 23 14.12 20.86 -18.08
CA HIS A 23 14.63 22.19 -17.88
C HIS A 23 16.16 22.28 -18.13
N TRP A 24 16.93 21.27 -17.69
CA TRP A 24 18.37 21.21 -17.93
C TRP A 24 18.71 21.04 -19.41
N LYS A 25 17.97 20.27 -20.18
CA LYS A 25 18.15 20.18 -21.63
C LYS A 25 18.04 21.54 -22.33
N ILE A 26 17.06 22.34 -21.89
CA ILE A 26 16.82 23.67 -22.44
C ILE A 26 17.93 24.65 -22.02
N SER A 27 18.29 24.66 -20.74
CA SER A 27 19.23 25.60 -20.15
C SER A 27 20.70 25.31 -20.50
N LEU A 28 21.02 24.02 -20.75
CA LEU A 28 22.37 23.52 -21.00
C LEU A 28 22.43 22.69 -22.29
N PRO A 29 22.22 23.27 -23.47
CA PRO A 29 22.07 22.53 -24.73
C PRO A 29 23.33 21.74 -25.12
N ASN A 30 24.49 22.12 -24.61
CA ASN A 30 25.75 21.41 -24.85
C ASN A 30 25.97 20.20 -23.93
N LEU A 31 25.15 20.03 -22.89
CA LEU A 31 25.25 18.90 -21.97
C LEU A 31 24.53 17.69 -22.59
N LYS A 32 25.32 16.69 -22.96
CA LYS A 32 24.78 15.44 -23.51
C LYS A 32 24.60 14.43 -22.36
N PHE A 33 23.37 13.98 -22.13
CA PHE A 33 23.06 12.92 -21.19
C PHE A 33 21.87 12.09 -21.68
N GLU A 34 21.81 10.84 -21.24
CA GLU A 34 20.67 9.94 -21.48
C GLU A 34 19.63 10.17 -20.37
N LYS A 35 18.49 10.78 -20.72
CA LYS A 35 17.47 11.18 -19.75
C LYS A 35 17.02 9.99 -18.86
N GLU A 36 16.68 8.87 -19.47
CA GLU A 36 16.20 7.69 -18.73
C GLU A 36 17.25 7.15 -17.76
N LYS A 37 18.51 7.11 -18.17
CA LYS A 37 19.60 6.67 -17.30
C LYS A 37 19.76 7.60 -16.11
N VAL A 38 19.82 8.91 -16.31
CA VAL A 38 19.95 9.89 -15.22
C VAL A 38 18.75 9.85 -14.29
N LEU A 39 17.53 9.70 -14.84
CA LEU A 39 16.32 9.56 -14.04
C LEU A 39 16.41 8.31 -13.13
N ASN A 40 16.78 7.17 -13.69
CA ASN A 40 16.95 5.93 -12.92
C ASN A 40 18.03 6.07 -11.84
N ASP A 41 19.16 6.68 -12.15
CA ASP A 41 20.25 6.92 -11.18
C ASP A 41 19.79 7.85 -10.04
N LEU A 42 19.00 8.91 -10.34
CA LEU A 42 18.42 9.80 -9.33
C LEU A 42 17.42 9.07 -8.43
N ILE A 43 16.57 8.23 -9.00
CA ILE A 43 15.59 7.45 -8.26
C ILE A 43 16.31 6.45 -7.35
N GLU A 44 17.29 5.72 -7.86
CA GLU A 44 18.08 4.75 -7.06
C GLU A 44 18.81 5.45 -5.91
N PHE A 45 19.47 6.57 -6.20
CA PHE A 45 20.11 7.39 -5.17
C PHE A 45 19.12 7.85 -4.09
N THR A 46 17.94 8.31 -4.50
CA THR A 46 16.89 8.75 -3.57
C THR A 46 16.42 7.60 -2.68
N ASN A 47 16.18 6.43 -3.26
CA ASN A 47 15.77 5.23 -2.52
C ASN A 47 16.83 4.80 -1.51
N GLN A 48 18.11 4.81 -1.88
CA GLN A 48 19.20 4.51 -0.96
C GLN A 48 19.25 5.50 0.22
N ARG A 49 19.00 6.79 -0.04
CA ARG A 49 18.95 7.83 1.00
C ARG A 49 17.74 7.67 1.92
N ILE A 50 16.59 7.27 1.38
CA ILE A 50 15.41 6.97 2.18
C ILE A 50 15.70 5.81 3.14
N VAL A 51 16.23 4.70 2.62
CA VAL A 51 16.57 3.51 3.43
C VAL A 51 17.58 3.85 4.53
N SER A 52 18.66 4.59 4.19
CA SER A 52 19.65 5.02 5.18
C SER A 52 19.03 5.87 6.28
N HIS A 53 18.14 6.79 5.91
CA HIS A 53 17.47 7.65 6.88
C HIS A 53 16.50 6.87 7.78
N LEU A 54 15.80 5.90 7.25
CA LEU A 54 14.93 5.01 8.04
C LEU A 54 15.74 4.15 9.02
N ASP A 55 16.91 3.68 8.62
CA ASP A 55 17.86 2.96 9.49
C ASP A 55 18.35 3.87 10.66
N GLU A 56 18.69 5.13 10.37
CA GLU A 56 19.07 6.14 11.38
C GLU A 56 17.95 6.38 12.39
N LEU A 57 16.69 6.34 11.96
CA LEU A 57 15.50 6.43 12.81
C LEU A 57 15.19 5.13 13.56
N SER A 58 16.05 4.12 13.46
CA SER A 58 15.86 2.81 14.10
C SER A 58 14.59 2.09 13.68
N ILE A 59 14.12 2.32 12.46
CA ILE A 59 13.01 1.57 11.88
C ILE A 59 13.48 0.15 11.57
N SER A 60 12.68 -0.85 11.94
CA SER A 60 13.07 -2.25 11.75
C SER A 60 13.25 -2.58 10.26
N LYS A 61 14.27 -3.38 9.93
CA LYS A 61 14.57 -3.78 8.54
C LYS A 61 13.40 -4.45 7.83
N ASP A 62 12.59 -5.22 8.57
CA ASP A 62 11.40 -5.87 8.01
C ASP A 62 10.33 -4.84 7.62
N LEU A 63 10.19 -3.79 8.42
CA LEU A 63 9.26 -2.70 8.12
C LEU A 63 9.75 -1.87 6.92
N ILE A 64 11.05 -1.59 6.85
CA ILE A 64 11.66 -0.92 5.69
C ILE A 64 11.39 -1.75 4.43
N LYS A 65 11.65 -3.06 4.46
CA LYS A 65 11.37 -3.94 3.32
C LYS A 65 9.89 -3.93 2.94
N ALA A 66 8.99 -4.06 3.92
CA ALA A 66 7.55 -4.11 3.67
C ALA A 66 6.98 -2.80 3.11
N THR A 67 7.58 -1.65 3.43
CA THR A 67 7.07 -0.33 3.02
C THR A 67 7.79 0.24 1.80
N CYS A 68 9.08 -0.07 1.63
CA CYS A 68 9.90 0.45 0.54
C CYS A 68 9.93 -0.45 -0.70
N PHE A 69 9.76 -1.77 -0.52
CA PHE A 69 9.87 -2.75 -1.59
C PHE A 69 8.54 -3.51 -1.73
N ILE A 70 7.56 -2.87 -2.36
CA ILE A 70 6.24 -3.46 -2.58
C ILE A 70 6.28 -4.43 -3.77
N ASP A 71 7.13 -5.35 -3.80
CA ASP A 71 7.28 -6.42 -4.79
C ASP A 71 8.58 -6.38 -5.58
N SER A 72 9.29 -7.48 -5.54
CA SER A 72 10.50 -7.69 -6.36
C SER A 72 10.22 -7.80 -7.86
N SER A 73 8.95 -7.84 -8.25
CA SER A 73 8.48 -7.91 -9.65
C SER A 73 7.89 -6.60 -10.19
N SER A 74 7.54 -5.64 -9.33
CA SER A 74 7.07 -4.34 -9.77
C SER A 74 8.17 -3.30 -9.53
N GLU A 75 8.61 -2.67 -10.59
CA GLU A 75 9.52 -1.50 -10.59
C GLU A 75 8.92 -0.27 -9.90
N LYS A 76 7.97 -0.45 -8.96
CA LYS A 76 7.36 0.65 -8.24
C LYS A 76 8.35 1.24 -7.24
N LYS A 77 8.92 2.33 -7.66
CA LYS A 77 9.86 3.18 -6.96
C LYS A 77 9.11 4.01 -5.91
N ILE A 78 9.76 4.32 -4.79
CA ILE A 78 9.17 5.17 -3.75
C ILE A 78 9.24 6.61 -4.24
N MET A 79 8.16 7.10 -4.81
CA MET A 79 8.14 8.46 -5.38
C MET A 79 7.42 9.46 -4.49
N ASN A 80 6.51 8.98 -3.62
CA ASN A 80 5.84 9.82 -2.63
C ASN A 80 6.41 9.53 -1.23
N ILE A 81 7.28 10.43 -0.76
CA ILE A 81 7.97 10.28 0.54
C ILE A 81 7.01 10.54 1.72
N LEU A 82 5.99 11.38 1.56
CA LEU A 82 4.99 11.63 2.58
C LEU A 82 4.10 10.39 2.78
N ASP A 83 3.68 9.77 1.69
CA ASP A 83 2.93 8.53 1.75
C ASP A 83 3.71 7.41 2.44
N LEU A 84 5.01 7.29 2.15
CA LEU A 84 5.90 6.35 2.85
C LEU A 84 5.94 6.61 4.36
N LYS A 85 6.10 7.88 4.79
CA LYS A 85 6.05 8.28 6.20
C LYS A 85 4.76 7.81 6.87
N ASN A 86 3.62 8.06 6.21
CA ASN A 86 2.31 7.71 6.74
C ASN A 86 2.12 6.19 6.87
N ARG A 87 2.58 5.42 5.89
CA ARG A 87 2.58 3.94 5.95
C ARG A 87 3.43 3.41 7.11
N ILE A 88 4.65 3.91 7.25
CA ILE A 88 5.57 3.49 8.32
C ILE A 88 4.97 3.80 9.69
N ASN A 89 4.49 5.01 9.90
CA ASN A 89 3.91 5.44 11.17
C ASN A 89 2.71 4.56 11.53
N THR A 90 1.80 4.36 10.59
CA THR A 90 0.61 3.53 10.83
C THR A 90 0.97 2.10 11.20
N ILE A 91 1.90 1.45 10.47
CA ILE A 91 2.29 0.08 10.80
C ILE A 91 3.03 0.00 12.15
N ASN A 92 3.84 1.01 12.49
CA ASN A 92 4.50 1.08 13.78
C ASN A 92 3.50 1.20 14.94
N GLU A 93 2.47 2.01 14.79
CA GLU A 93 1.39 2.12 15.77
C GLU A 93 0.65 0.79 15.92
N LEU A 94 0.34 0.14 14.80
CA LEU A 94 -0.37 -1.14 14.81
C LEU A 94 0.43 -2.28 15.43
N LYS A 95 1.75 -2.33 15.22
CA LYS A 95 2.60 -3.33 15.87
C LYS A 95 2.55 -3.26 17.39
N ARG A 96 2.16 -2.13 17.95
CA ARG A 96 1.96 -1.97 19.40
C ARG A 96 0.62 -2.51 19.88
N ASN A 97 -0.33 -2.75 18.96
CA ASN A 97 -1.64 -3.28 19.28
C ASN A 97 -1.61 -4.82 19.31
N SER A 98 -2.26 -5.40 20.30
CA SER A 98 -2.32 -6.86 20.50
C SER A 98 -2.92 -7.63 19.30
N ASN A 99 -3.77 -6.98 18.50
CA ASN A 99 -4.51 -7.60 17.41
C ASN A 99 -3.77 -7.59 16.06
N PHE A 100 -2.58 -6.96 15.98
CA PHE A 100 -1.84 -6.86 14.72
C PHE A 100 -1.55 -8.22 14.08
N SER A 101 -1.15 -9.21 14.88
CA SER A 101 -0.85 -10.56 14.40
C SER A 101 -2.08 -11.27 13.79
N GLU A 102 -3.26 -11.05 14.35
CA GLU A 102 -4.51 -11.63 13.83
C GLU A 102 -4.90 -10.98 12.50
N ILE A 103 -4.86 -9.65 12.42
CA ILE A 103 -5.11 -8.91 11.20
C ILE A 103 -4.12 -9.33 10.09
N GLN A 104 -2.84 -9.44 10.41
CA GLN A 104 -1.82 -9.87 9.46
C GLN A 104 -2.09 -11.29 8.91
N LYS A 105 -2.49 -12.23 9.77
CA LYS A 105 -2.83 -13.60 9.34
C LYS A 105 -3.99 -13.60 8.35
N VAL A 106 -5.06 -12.87 8.66
CA VAL A 106 -6.25 -12.80 7.82
C VAL A 106 -5.94 -12.16 6.47
N ILE A 107 -5.25 -11.01 6.46
CA ILE A 107 -4.82 -10.33 5.22
C ILE A 107 -3.92 -11.26 4.38
N SER A 108 -2.94 -11.93 5.00
CA SER A 108 -2.06 -12.86 4.28
C SER A 108 -2.82 -14.03 3.65
N ARG A 109 -3.89 -14.49 4.29
CA ARG A 109 -4.77 -15.55 3.76
C ARG A 109 -5.55 -15.05 2.54
N VAL A 110 -6.12 -13.85 2.63
CA VAL A 110 -6.82 -13.20 1.50
C VAL A 110 -5.88 -12.99 0.31
N CYS A 111 -4.67 -12.47 0.55
CA CYS A 111 -3.68 -12.26 -0.51
C CYS A 111 -3.31 -13.57 -1.22
N LYS A 112 -3.04 -14.64 -0.47
CA LYS A 112 -2.73 -15.96 -1.04
C LYS A 112 -3.87 -16.52 -1.89
N LEU A 113 -5.11 -16.31 -1.48
CA LEU A 113 -6.28 -16.72 -2.26
C LEU A 113 -6.41 -15.92 -3.56
N ALA A 114 -6.20 -14.60 -3.48
CA ALA A 114 -6.21 -13.74 -4.66
C ALA A 114 -5.10 -14.12 -5.66
N GLU A 115 -3.90 -14.43 -5.19
CA GLU A 115 -2.78 -14.91 -6.00
C GLU A 115 -3.11 -16.24 -6.67
N SER A 116 -3.65 -17.22 -5.92
CA SER A 116 -4.01 -18.53 -6.45
C SER A 116 -5.16 -18.47 -7.47
N GLY A 117 -6.08 -17.54 -7.31
CA GLY A 117 -7.20 -17.29 -8.22
C GLY A 117 -6.83 -16.49 -9.47
N ASN A 118 -5.57 -16.06 -9.59
CA ASN A 118 -5.11 -15.19 -10.69
C ASN A 118 -6.04 -13.98 -10.91
N LEU A 119 -6.50 -13.38 -9.82
CA LEU A 119 -7.44 -12.28 -9.85
C LEU A 119 -6.75 -11.01 -10.35
N LYS A 120 -7.49 -10.23 -11.15
CA LYS A 120 -7.00 -8.94 -11.64
C LYS A 120 -6.75 -8.00 -10.47
N THR A 121 -5.64 -7.28 -10.50
CA THR A 121 -5.27 -6.28 -9.48
C THR A 121 -5.98 -4.93 -9.65
N THR A 122 -6.87 -4.81 -10.63
CA THR A 122 -7.66 -3.59 -10.86
C THR A 122 -8.75 -3.46 -9.81
N ILE A 123 -8.89 -2.25 -9.26
CA ILE A 123 -10.00 -1.91 -8.35
C ILE A 123 -11.31 -2.00 -9.12
N PHE A 124 -12.23 -2.84 -8.62
CA PHE A 124 -13.58 -2.98 -9.18
C PHE A 124 -14.61 -2.85 -8.07
N SER A 125 -15.84 -2.54 -8.42
CA SER A 125 -16.93 -2.48 -7.46
C SER A 125 -17.41 -3.87 -7.08
N CYS A 126 -17.46 -4.20 -5.80
CA CYS A 126 -17.92 -5.52 -5.36
C CYS A 126 -19.38 -5.76 -5.75
N LYS A 127 -20.19 -4.70 -5.87
CA LYS A 127 -21.59 -4.79 -6.31
C LYS A 127 -21.76 -5.30 -7.73
N ASP A 128 -20.75 -5.11 -8.58
CA ASP A 128 -20.82 -5.52 -9.99
C ASP A 128 -20.43 -6.98 -10.19
N TYR A 129 -19.75 -7.58 -9.22
CA TYR A 129 -19.19 -8.93 -9.32
C TYR A 129 -19.78 -9.93 -8.31
N VAL A 130 -20.43 -9.43 -7.25
CA VAL A 130 -20.95 -10.27 -6.18
C VAL A 130 -22.47 -10.18 -6.15
N ASN A 131 -23.14 -11.33 -6.32
CA ASN A 131 -24.58 -11.44 -6.17
C ASN A 131 -24.96 -11.81 -4.74
N SER A 132 -25.38 -10.83 -3.95
CA SER A 132 -25.76 -11.03 -2.55
C SER A 132 -26.97 -11.96 -2.34
N ASP A 133 -27.77 -12.18 -3.38
CA ASP A 133 -28.95 -13.09 -3.29
C ASP A 133 -28.52 -14.55 -3.20
N LEU A 134 -27.27 -14.86 -3.49
CA LEU A 134 -26.68 -16.21 -3.39
C LEU A 134 -26.04 -16.49 -2.03
N PHE A 135 -26.03 -15.52 -1.12
CA PHE A 135 -25.45 -15.71 0.20
C PHE A 135 -26.28 -16.66 1.05
N GLU A 136 -25.62 -17.66 1.62
CA GLU A 136 -26.25 -18.66 2.48
C GLU A 136 -25.94 -18.43 3.97
N LYS A 137 -24.83 -17.74 4.26
CA LYS A 137 -24.32 -17.52 5.61
C LYS A 137 -24.24 -16.06 5.98
N GLU A 138 -24.44 -15.77 7.26
CA GLU A 138 -24.36 -14.40 7.79
C GLU A 138 -22.97 -13.77 7.62
N CYS A 139 -21.89 -14.57 7.70
CA CYS A 139 -20.53 -14.11 7.52
C CYS A 139 -20.29 -13.52 6.10
N GLU A 140 -20.96 -14.04 5.07
CA GLU A 140 -20.88 -13.50 3.71
C GLU A 140 -21.43 -12.09 3.62
N ASN A 141 -22.59 -11.85 4.23
CA ASN A 141 -23.19 -10.51 4.32
C ASN A 141 -22.27 -9.52 5.06
N LYS A 142 -21.71 -9.95 6.21
CA LYS A 142 -20.81 -9.10 7.00
C LYS A 142 -19.56 -8.71 6.22
N VAL A 143 -18.94 -9.66 5.52
CA VAL A 143 -17.76 -9.42 4.69
C VAL A 143 -18.11 -8.55 3.49
N PHE A 144 -19.28 -8.74 2.88
CA PHE A 144 -19.73 -7.91 1.77
C PHE A 144 -19.93 -6.44 2.18
N GLU A 145 -20.58 -6.19 3.33
CA GLU A 145 -20.71 -4.83 3.85
C GLU A 145 -19.34 -4.21 4.21
N PHE A 146 -18.45 -4.99 4.81
CA PHE A 146 -17.08 -4.54 5.07
C PHE A 146 -16.34 -4.12 3.77
N ILE A 147 -16.45 -4.90 2.69
CA ILE A 147 -15.81 -4.55 1.41
C ILE A 147 -16.44 -3.29 0.82
N LYS A 148 -17.75 -3.09 0.93
CA LYS A 148 -18.42 -1.87 0.47
C LYS A 148 -17.94 -0.63 1.24
N GLU A 149 -17.77 -0.76 2.55
CA GLU A 149 -17.23 0.31 3.39
C GLU A 149 -15.77 0.62 3.02
N LEU A 150 -14.93 -0.43 2.81
CA LEU A 150 -13.56 -0.32 2.35
C LEU A 150 -13.47 0.43 1.01
N GLU A 151 -14.29 0.05 0.03
CA GLU A 151 -14.40 0.75 -1.26
C GLU A 151 -14.82 2.20 -1.09
N GLY A 152 -15.74 2.47 -0.17
CA GLY A 152 -16.17 3.82 0.16
C GLY A 152 -15.02 4.69 0.67
N ILE A 153 -14.21 4.16 1.58
CA ILE A 153 -13.04 4.85 2.14
C ILE A 153 -11.99 5.12 1.06
N ILE A 154 -11.62 4.11 0.28
CA ILE A 154 -10.56 4.23 -0.75
C ILE A 154 -10.92 5.25 -1.84
N LYS A 155 -12.20 5.46 -2.12
CA LYS A 155 -12.69 6.45 -3.09
C LYS A 155 -12.67 7.89 -2.56
N LEU A 156 -12.47 8.09 -1.26
CA LEU A 156 -12.36 9.45 -0.69
C LEU A 156 -11.01 10.07 -1.07
N PRO A 157 -10.97 11.35 -1.46
CA PRO A 157 -9.71 11.99 -1.84
C PRO A 157 -8.72 12.11 -0.66
N ASN A 158 -9.21 12.09 0.58
CA ASN A 158 -8.43 12.28 1.80
C ASN A 158 -8.43 11.03 2.70
N TRP A 159 -8.53 9.83 2.14
CA TRP A 159 -8.41 8.63 2.94
C TRP A 159 -7.02 8.48 3.55
N ASN A 160 -6.92 7.83 4.68
CA ASN A 160 -5.65 7.56 5.33
C ASN A 160 -5.55 6.11 5.83
N TYR A 161 -4.33 5.67 6.02
CA TYR A 161 -4.05 4.29 6.45
C TYR A 161 -4.67 3.93 7.80
N SER A 162 -4.75 4.87 8.74
CA SER A 162 -5.37 4.62 10.06
C SER A 162 -6.87 4.30 9.95
N GLN A 163 -7.60 4.92 9.03
CA GLN A 163 -9.01 4.60 8.77
C GLN A 163 -9.15 3.18 8.22
N LEU A 164 -8.31 2.79 7.25
CA LEU A 164 -8.31 1.43 6.69
C LEU A 164 -8.03 0.39 7.78
N PHE A 165 -7.04 0.64 8.61
CA PHE A 165 -6.68 -0.32 9.66
C PHE A 165 -7.75 -0.47 10.75
N LYS A 166 -8.40 0.61 11.16
CA LYS A 166 -9.54 0.53 12.09
C LYS A 166 -10.65 -0.33 11.51
N LEU A 167 -10.90 -0.22 10.22
CA LEU A 167 -11.88 -1.04 9.53
C LEU A 167 -11.48 -2.52 9.53
N PHE A 168 -10.22 -2.83 9.25
CA PHE A 168 -9.69 -4.20 9.34
C PHE A 168 -9.72 -4.73 10.77
N GLU A 169 -9.36 -3.93 11.76
CA GLU A 169 -9.41 -4.30 13.18
C GLU A 169 -10.83 -4.71 13.59
N THR A 170 -11.81 -3.90 13.20
CA THR A 170 -13.22 -4.17 13.52
C THR A 170 -13.75 -5.42 12.82
N ASN A 171 -13.30 -5.71 11.59
CA ASN A 171 -13.83 -6.76 10.75
C ASN A 171 -12.94 -8.01 10.63
N SER A 172 -11.79 -8.05 11.31
CA SER A 172 -10.87 -9.19 11.24
C SER A 172 -11.52 -10.52 11.60
N LYS A 173 -12.39 -10.53 12.62
CA LYS A 173 -13.14 -11.70 13.04
C LYS A 173 -14.16 -12.16 11.98
N ASN A 174 -14.85 -11.23 11.33
CA ASN A 174 -15.80 -11.57 10.26
C ASN A 174 -15.09 -12.20 9.06
N LEU A 175 -13.88 -11.70 8.74
CA LEU A 175 -13.03 -12.28 7.69
C LEU A 175 -12.53 -13.67 8.09
N ASP A 176 -12.14 -13.88 9.35
CA ASP A 176 -11.69 -15.18 9.82
C ASP A 176 -12.86 -16.21 9.84
N GLU A 177 -14.06 -15.79 10.25
CA GLU A 177 -15.27 -16.60 10.17
C GLU A 177 -15.60 -17.03 8.75
N LEU A 178 -15.37 -16.19 7.74
CA LEU A 178 -15.61 -16.55 6.33
C LEU A 178 -14.76 -17.76 5.89
N PHE A 179 -13.54 -17.86 6.43
CA PHE A 179 -12.59 -18.93 6.11
C PHE A 179 -12.66 -20.14 7.08
N ASP A 180 -13.54 -20.10 8.05
CA ASP A 180 -13.74 -21.21 8.99
C ASP A 180 -14.48 -22.36 8.29
N ASN A 181 -13.97 -23.59 8.45
CA ASN A 181 -14.56 -24.78 7.82
C ASN A 181 -15.99 -25.10 8.30
N GLU A 182 -16.33 -24.72 9.54
CA GLU A 182 -17.63 -24.98 10.14
C GLU A 182 -18.63 -23.83 9.93
N ARG A 183 -18.15 -22.59 9.98
CA ARG A 183 -18.98 -21.38 9.98
C ARG A 183 -18.89 -20.59 8.68
N GLY A 184 -17.84 -20.78 7.92
CA GLY A 184 -17.53 -20.03 6.71
C GLY A 184 -17.91 -20.74 5.43
N VAL A 185 -17.42 -20.18 4.32
CA VAL A 185 -17.56 -20.73 2.98
C VAL A 185 -16.30 -21.53 2.65
N LEU A 186 -16.49 -22.80 2.25
CA LEU A 186 -15.36 -23.63 1.82
C LEU A 186 -14.88 -23.09 0.47
N ILE A 187 -13.73 -22.42 0.46
CA ILE A 187 -13.07 -22.00 -0.77
C ILE A 187 -12.11 -23.14 -1.15
N MET A 188 -12.54 -23.95 -2.11
CA MET A 188 -11.72 -25.01 -2.70
C MET A 188 -10.83 -24.45 -3.81
#